data_7cfa1847ab150c50ed42c232202b4372
#
_entry.id   7cfa1847ab150c50ed42c232202b4372
#
_cell.length_a   1.000
_cell.length_b   1.000
_cell.length_c   1.000
_cell.angle_alpha   90.00
_cell.angle_beta   90.00
_cell.angle_gamma   90.00
#
_symmetry.space_group_name_H-M   'P 1'
#
loop_
_entity.id
_entity.type
_entity.pdbx_description
1 polymer ?
#
loop_
_entity_poly.entity_id
_entity_poly.type
_entity_poly.pdbx_seq_one_letter_code
_entity_poly.pdbx_strand_id
1 'polypeptide(L)'
;VWWGMITGKWTWGEGPMHGATNQRVKEYVDFASKHGFDEVLVEGWAAGWKGLFPEDTITISFTKSTPDIDISYLQDYALSKNVSLQLYHETSGNTKNYLAQIDSAFTLLNQLGIKNVKIGHVGAKLDKKYYHYSQYGVNYFRRVLDKALEYKIGVNFHEPIKDTGERRTYPNMLTLSLIHISEPTRLRSI
;
A
#
# COMPACT_ATOMS: atom_id res chain seq x y z
N VAL A 1 10.57 5.17 0.94
CA VAL A 1 10.56 5.67 -0.46
C VAL A 1 9.57 6.83 -0.61
N TRP A 2 8.38 6.73 -0.03
CA TRP A 2 7.27 7.70 -0.14
C TRP A 2 7.66 9.17 0.08
N TRP A 3 8.44 9.47 1.13
CA TRP A 3 8.81 10.85 1.43
C TRP A 3 9.63 11.52 0.31
N GLY A 4 10.52 10.77 -0.32
CA GLY A 4 11.28 11.28 -1.46
C GLY A 4 10.41 11.60 -2.67
N MET A 5 9.33 10.85 -2.87
CA MET A 5 8.36 11.09 -3.94
C MET A 5 7.44 12.29 -3.63
N ILE A 6 6.96 12.42 -2.39
CA ILE A 6 6.14 13.57 -1.96
C ILE A 6 6.91 14.89 -2.05
N THR A 7 8.20 14.89 -1.71
CA THR A 7 9.04 16.09 -1.79
C THR A 7 9.56 16.40 -3.20
N GLY A 8 9.18 15.58 -4.20
CA GLY A 8 9.62 15.75 -5.58
C GLY A 8 11.08 15.38 -5.85
N LYS A 9 11.77 14.79 -4.86
CA LYS A 9 13.14 14.26 -5.05
C LYS A 9 13.14 13.05 -5.98
N TRP A 10 12.08 12.25 -5.94
CA TRP A 10 11.90 11.06 -6.75
C TRP A 10 10.54 11.07 -7.46
N THR A 11 10.44 10.35 -8.58
CA THR A 11 9.18 10.14 -9.30
C THR A 11 8.45 8.88 -8.83
N TRP A 12 7.14 8.82 -9.06
CA TRP A 12 6.29 7.67 -8.74
C TRP A 12 6.38 6.53 -9.77
N GLY A 13 6.65 6.86 -11.03
CA GLY A 13 6.76 5.93 -12.12
C GLY A 13 8.19 5.68 -12.53
N GLU A 14 8.35 4.71 -13.42
CA GLU A 14 9.64 4.29 -14.01
C GLU A 14 10.43 5.46 -14.63
N GLY A 15 11.75 5.36 -14.59
CA GLY A 15 12.66 6.33 -15.14
C GLY A 15 13.84 6.66 -14.23
N PRO A 16 14.73 7.56 -14.64
CA PRO A 16 16.00 7.82 -13.95
C PRO A 16 15.83 8.39 -12.54
N MET A 17 14.68 8.98 -12.25
CA MET A 17 14.35 9.55 -10.94
C MET A 17 13.34 8.69 -10.15
N HIS A 18 13.05 7.48 -10.60
CA HIS A 18 12.09 6.62 -9.93
C HIS A 18 12.48 6.31 -8.48
N GLY A 19 11.52 6.48 -7.55
CA GLY A 19 11.72 6.25 -6.13
C GLY A 19 11.82 4.78 -5.74
N ALA A 20 11.08 3.90 -6.42
CA ALA A 20 11.00 2.47 -6.14
C ALA A 20 11.91 1.66 -7.08
N THR A 21 13.22 1.78 -6.93
CA THR A 21 14.20 0.97 -7.65
C THR A 21 14.79 -0.11 -6.75
N ASN A 22 15.35 -1.17 -7.35
CA ASN A 22 16.05 -2.21 -6.59
C ASN A 22 17.09 -1.66 -5.63
N GLN A 23 17.91 -0.72 -6.10
CA GLN A 23 18.97 -0.12 -5.28
C GLN A 23 18.38 0.59 -4.06
N ARG A 24 17.39 1.47 -4.27
CA ARG A 24 16.80 2.26 -3.17
C ARG A 24 16.09 1.42 -2.15
N VAL A 25 15.34 0.42 -2.60
CA VAL A 25 14.64 -0.48 -1.67
C VAL A 25 15.64 -1.27 -0.82
N LYS A 26 16.76 -1.72 -1.40
CA LYS A 26 17.84 -2.36 -0.64
C LYS A 26 18.42 -1.45 0.44
N GLU A 27 18.66 -0.18 0.14
CA GLU A 27 19.14 0.81 1.13
C GLU A 27 18.16 0.93 2.33
N TYR A 28 16.84 0.90 2.07
CA TYR A 28 15.82 0.91 3.12
C TYR A 28 15.78 -0.41 3.90
N VAL A 29 15.95 -1.55 3.23
CA VAL A 29 16.03 -2.86 3.88
C VAL A 29 17.25 -2.94 4.79
N ASP A 30 18.42 -2.49 4.34
CA ASP A 30 19.63 -2.46 5.16
C ASP A 30 19.49 -1.54 6.38
N PHE A 31 18.84 -0.39 6.19
CA PHE A 31 18.51 0.49 7.30
C PHE A 31 17.55 -0.18 8.29
N ALA A 32 16.47 -0.80 7.79
CA ALA A 32 15.49 -1.49 8.62
C ALA A 32 16.15 -2.61 9.45
N SER A 33 16.94 -3.46 8.80
CA SER A 33 17.69 -4.53 9.46
C SER A 33 18.61 -4.01 10.56
N LYS A 34 19.37 -2.95 10.27
CA LYS A 34 20.29 -2.34 11.22
C LYS A 34 19.59 -1.76 12.46
N HIS A 35 18.36 -1.27 12.30
CA HIS A 35 17.63 -0.56 13.34
C HIS A 35 16.47 -1.37 13.95
N GLY A 36 16.33 -2.66 13.60
CA GLY A 36 15.35 -3.55 14.19
C GLY A 36 13.91 -3.30 13.75
N PHE A 37 13.70 -2.85 12.50
CA PHE A 37 12.38 -2.79 11.90
C PHE A 37 12.06 -4.10 11.17
N ASP A 38 10.83 -4.57 11.34
CA ASP A 38 10.40 -5.86 10.78
C ASP A 38 10.03 -5.78 9.30
N GLU A 39 9.57 -4.61 8.83
CA GLU A 39 9.06 -4.43 7.46
C GLU A 39 9.50 -3.12 6.82
N VAL A 40 9.63 -3.15 5.49
CA VAL A 40 9.82 -1.97 4.63
C VAL A 40 8.64 -1.83 3.68
N LEU A 41 7.93 -0.70 3.76
CA LEU A 41 6.87 -0.36 2.84
C LEU A 41 7.43 0.12 1.50
N VAL A 42 7.01 -0.52 0.41
CA VAL A 42 7.38 -0.15 -0.96
C VAL A 42 6.17 0.44 -1.68
N GLU A 43 6.25 1.73 -1.99
CA GLU A 43 5.29 2.46 -2.81
C GLU A 43 5.91 2.76 -4.18
N GLY A 44 5.09 2.89 -5.23
CA GLY A 44 5.56 3.15 -6.60
C GLY A 44 6.10 1.93 -7.34
N TRP A 45 5.89 0.73 -6.81
CA TRP A 45 6.35 -0.51 -7.42
C TRP A 45 5.48 -1.01 -8.57
N ALA A 46 4.17 -0.72 -8.50
CA ALA A 46 3.16 -1.29 -9.37
C ALA A 46 3.17 -0.66 -10.77
N ALA A 47 3.14 -1.48 -11.80
CA ALA A 47 3.03 -1.01 -13.18
C ALA A 47 1.73 -0.22 -13.38
N GLY A 48 1.82 0.91 -14.08
CA GLY A 48 0.70 1.82 -14.30
C GLY A 48 0.54 2.93 -13.26
N TRP A 49 1.29 2.90 -12.16
CA TRP A 49 1.30 3.98 -11.18
C TRP A 49 2.32 5.06 -11.57
N LYS A 50 1.84 6.19 -12.11
CA LYS A 50 2.69 7.24 -12.69
C LYS A 50 2.69 8.57 -11.94
N GLY A 51 1.90 8.70 -10.87
CA GLY A 51 1.83 9.95 -10.11
C GLY A 51 1.02 9.83 -8.84
N LEU A 52 1.14 10.82 -7.95
CA LEU A 52 0.41 10.85 -6.68
C LEU A 52 -1.11 10.81 -6.89
N PHE A 53 -1.58 11.51 -7.94
CA PHE A 53 -2.97 11.51 -8.36
C PHE A 53 -3.05 10.91 -9.77
N PRO A 54 -3.13 9.57 -9.89
CA PRO A 54 -3.21 8.95 -11.19
C PRO A 54 -4.43 9.45 -11.97
N GLU A 55 -4.22 9.80 -13.23
CA GLU A 55 -5.29 10.23 -14.10
C GLU A 55 -6.32 9.11 -14.32
N ASP A 56 -7.50 9.51 -14.73
CA ASP A 56 -8.72 8.70 -14.83
C ASP A 56 -8.63 7.40 -15.64
N THR A 57 -7.67 7.30 -16.51
CA THR A 57 -7.52 6.20 -17.48
C THR A 57 -6.49 5.15 -17.06
N ILE A 58 -5.81 5.35 -15.94
CA ILE A 58 -4.72 4.47 -15.54
C ILE A 58 -5.26 3.24 -14.84
N THR A 59 -4.99 2.08 -15.42
CA THR A 59 -5.21 0.79 -14.79
C THR A 59 -3.92 0.34 -14.12
N ILE A 60 -3.86 0.47 -12.81
CA ILE A 60 -2.73 0.00 -12.01
C ILE A 60 -2.81 -1.52 -11.91
N SER A 61 -1.68 -2.20 -12.14
CA SER A 61 -1.56 -3.64 -11.96
C SER A 61 -1.09 -3.97 -10.54
N PHE A 62 -1.78 -4.88 -9.88
CA PHE A 62 -1.38 -5.37 -8.55
C PHE A 62 -0.63 -6.70 -8.61
N THR A 63 -0.22 -7.12 -9.83
CA THR A 63 0.52 -8.35 -10.07
C THR A 63 1.79 -8.14 -10.90
N LYS A 64 2.02 -6.93 -11.39
CA LYS A 64 3.19 -6.59 -12.22
C LYS A 64 3.88 -5.37 -11.66
N SER A 65 5.19 -5.47 -11.50
CA SER A 65 6.06 -4.35 -11.15
C SER A 65 6.44 -3.51 -12.37
N THR A 66 6.93 -2.29 -12.12
CA THR A 66 7.64 -1.52 -13.15
C THR A 66 8.96 -2.22 -13.50
N PRO A 67 9.58 -1.94 -14.66
CA PRO A 67 10.86 -2.54 -15.04
C PRO A 67 12.02 -2.24 -14.10
N ASP A 68 11.91 -1.16 -13.31
CA ASP A 68 12.97 -0.67 -12.42
C ASP A 68 13.09 -1.45 -11.12
N ILE A 69 12.13 -2.34 -10.84
CA ILE A 69 12.06 -3.07 -9.57
C ILE A 69 11.69 -4.54 -9.78
N ASP A 70 12.46 -5.41 -9.13
CA ASP A 70 12.19 -6.85 -9.01
C ASP A 70 11.79 -7.17 -7.57
N ILE A 71 10.48 -7.31 -7.35
CA ILE A 71 9.92 -7.55 -6.02
C ILE A 71 10.32 -8.91 -5.46
N SER A 72 10.44 -9.95 -6.31
CA SER A 72 10.85 -11.28 -5.86
C SER A 72 12.28 -11.25 -5.31
N TYR A 73 13.21 -10.71 -6.10
CA TYR A 73 14.59 -10.52 -5.67
C TYR A 73 14.70 -9.70 -4.37
N LEU A 74 13.92 -8.63 -4.28
CA LEU A 74 13.97 -7.74 -3.13
C LEU A 74 13.37 -8.38 -1.86
N GLN A 75 12.35 -9.21 -2.00
CA GLN A 75 11.80 -9.96 -0.87
C GLN A 75 12.81 -10.99 -0.37
N ASP A 76 13.46 -11.74 -1.26
CA ASP A 76 14.51 -12.67 -0.87
C ASP A 76 15.68 -11.96 -0.17
N TYR A 77 16.08 -10.81 -0.70
CA TYR A 77 17.10 -9.96 -0.06
C TYR A 77 16.65 -9.50 1.34
N ALA A 78 15.42 -9.01 1.48
CA ALA A 78 14.89 -8.55 2.75
C ALA A 78 14.85 -9.68 3.79
N LEU A 79 14.35 -10.86 3.40
CA LEU A 79 14.31 -12.03 4.27
C LEU A 79 15.70 -12.47 4.73
N SER A 80 16.72 -12.37 3.87
CA SER A 80 18.12 -12.63 4.25
C SER A 80 18.66 -11.69 5.33
N LYS A 81 17.99 -10.56 5.54
CA LYS A 81 18.30 -9.53 6.54
C LYS A 81 17.33 -9.53 7.73
N ASN A 82 16.46 -10.53 7.86
CA ASN A 82 15.37 -10.60 8.84
C ASN A 82 14.39 -9.42 8.74
N VAL A 83 14.15 -8.93 7.55
CA VAL A 83 13.17 -7.90 7.22
C VAL A 83 12.21 -8.47 6.18
N SER A 84 10.98 -8.01 6.13
CA SER A 84 10.03 -8.33 5.05
C SER A 84 9.67 -7.08 4.26
N LEU A 85 9.18 -7.25 3.05
CA LEU A 85 8.53 -6.16 2.33
C LEU A 85 7.04 -6.10 2.72
N GLN A 86 6.51 -4.89 2.72
CA GLN A 86 5.09 -4.59 2.65
C GLN A 86 4.84 -3.85 1.33
N LEU A 87 3.95 -4.34 0.48
CA LEU A 87 3.63 -3.66 -0.77
C LEU A 87 2.47 -2.68 -0.58
N TYR A 88 2.50 -1.57 -1.30
CA TYR A 88 1.39 -0.63 -1.35
C TYR A 88 0.55 -0.83 -2.59
N HIS A 89 -0.73 -1.09 -2.40
CA HIS A 89 -1.72 -1.17 -3.46
C HIS A 89 -2.48 0.16 -3.56
N GLU A 90 -1.98 1.07 -4.41
CA GLU A 90 -2.71 2.29 -4.73
C GLU A 90 -3.83 2.00 -5.71
N THR A 91 -5.06 2.13 -5.25
CA THR A 91 -6.25 1.80 -6.07
C THR A 91 -6.74 2.97 -6.92
N SER A 92 -6.25 4.20 -6.64
CA SER A 92 -6.75 5.43 -7.28
C SER A 92 -8.27 5.60 -7.16
N GLY A 93 -8.85 5.00 -6.14
CA GLY A 93 -10.30 4.94 -5.94
C GLY A 93 -11.07 4.07 -6.94
N ASN A 94 -10.39 3.36 -7.84
CA ASN A 94 -11.01 2.44 -8.78
C ASN A 94 -11.23 1.07 -8.12
N THR A 95 -12.32 0.95 -7.36
CA THR A 95 -12.63 -0.26 -6.60
C THR A 95 -12.88 -1.46 -7.50
N LYS A 96 -13.45 -1.25 -8.68
CA LYS A 96 -13.74 -2.32 -9.64
C LYS A 96 -12.46 -2.95 -10.17
N ASN A 97 -11.47 -2.11 -10.56
CA ASN A 97 -10.17 -2.59 -11.01
C ASN A 97 -9.46 -3.39 -9.90
N TYR A 98 -9.49 -2.87 -8.68
CA TYR A 98 -8.85 -3.55 -7.55
C TYR A 98 -9.52 -4.89 -7.23
N LEU A 99 -10.84 -4.91 -7.09
CA LEU A 99 -11.58 -6.13 -6.79
C LEU A 99 -11.49 -7.19 -7.91
N ALA A 100 -11.30 -6.79 -9.15
CA ALA A 100 -11.06 -7.72 -10.25
C ALA A 100 -9.69 -8.41 -10.18
N GLN A 101 -8.72 -7.79 -9.50
CA GLN A 101 -7.35 -8.29 -9.38
C GLN A 101 -7.01 -8.84 -7.99
N ILE A 102 -7.88 -8.65 -6.99
CA ILE A 102 -7.54 -8.90 -5.57
C ILE A 102 -7.09 -10.33 -5.29
N ASP A 103 -7.74 -11.32 -5.89
CA ASP A 103 -7.36 -12.73 -5.72
C ASP A 103 -5.96 -13.00 -6.28
N SER A 104 -5.67 -12.51 -7.48
CA SER A 104 -4.34 -12.65 -8.10
C SER A 104 -3.27 -11.88 -7.34
N ALA A 105 -3.61 -10.68 -6.86
CA ALA A 105 -2.71 -9.85 -6.06
C ALA A 105 -2.34 -10.54 -4.73
N PHE A 106 -3.32 -11.06 -4.01
CA PHE A 106 -3.06 -11.74 -2.74
C PHE A 106 -2.38 -13.12 -2.93
N THR A 107 -2.67 -13.79 -4.04
CA THR A 107 -1.91 -14.98 -4.44
C THR A 107 -0.43 -14.64 -4.64
N LEU A 108 -0.11 -13.55 -5.33
CA LEU A 108 1.28 -13.09 -5.50
C LEU A 108 1.94 -12.79 -4.15
N LEU A 109 1.27 -12.06 -3.25
CA LEU A 109 1.81 -11.79 -1.91
C LEU A 109 2.16 -13.10 -1.17
N ASN A 110 1.26 -14.08 -1.20
CA ASN A 110 1.51 -15.37 -0.57
C ASN A 110 2.66 -16.15 -1.23
N GLN A 111 2.78 -16.12 -2.55
CA GLN A 111 3.90 -16.75 -3.27
C GLN A 111 5.24 -16.12 -2.89
N LEU A 112 5.26 -14.82 -2.65
CA LEU A 112 6.45 -14.09 -2.21
C LEU A 112 6.69 -14.19 -0.70
N GLY A 113 5.77 -14.76 0.07
CA GLY A 113 5.86 -14.82 1.53
C GLY A 113 5.59 -13.47 2.23
N ILE A 114 5.05 -12.48 1.52
CA ILE A 114 4.67 -11.17 2.06
C ILE A 114 3.37 -11.33 2.84
N LYS A 115 3.35 -10.90 4.10
CA LYS A 115 2.22 -11.10 5.01
C LYS A 115 1.31 -9.90 5.16
N ASN A 116 1.81 -8.72 4.84
CA ASN A 116 1.09 -7.47 5.05
C ASN A 116 1.06 -6.64 3.78
N VAL A 117 -0.06 -5.94 3.55
CA VAL A 117 -0.25 -5.03 2.43
C VAL A 117 -0.80 -3.70 2.93
N LYS A 118 -0.31 -2.59 2.40
CA LYS A 118 -0.96 -1.29 2.57
C LYS A 118 -1.87 -1.05 1.36
N ILE A 119 -3.11 -0.67 1.61
CA ILE A 119 -4.11 -0.43 0.56
C ILE A 119 -4.67 0.98 0.74
N GLY A 120 -4.67 1.76 -0.32
CA GLY A 120 -5.20 3.11 -0.29
C GLY A 120 -5.83 3.55 -1.59
N HIS A 121 -6.34 4.77 -1.53
CA HIS A 121 -6.85 5.49 -2.69
C HIS A 121 -6.58 6.97 -2.46
N VAL A 122 -6.05 7.63 -3.45
CA VAL A 122 -5.84 9.07 -3.35
C VAL A 122 -7.14 9.78 -3.68
N GLY A 123 -7.65 10.57 -2.72
CA GLY A 123 -8.86 11.37 -2.90
C GLY A 123 -10.06 10.89 -2.07
N ALA A 124 -11.14 11.67 -2.13
CA ALA A 124 -12.31 11.47 -1.27
C ALA A 124 -13.37 10.51 -1.85
N LYS A 125 -13.25 10.12 -3.12
CA LYS A 125 -14.30 9.36 -3.81
C LYS A 125 -13.78 8.05 -4.39
N LEU A 126 -14.54 6.98 -4.13
CA LEU A 126 -14.42 5.68 -4.78
C LEU A 126 -15.26 5.69 -6.07
N ASP A 127 -14.70 5.10 -7.15
CA ASP A 127 -15.30 5.05 -8.49
C ASP A 127 -15.82 6.41 -8.97
N LYS A 128 -15.14 7.52 -8.55
CA LYS A 128 -15.47 8.93 -8.85
C LYS A 128 -16.85 9.37 -8.36
N LYS A 129 -17.59 8.51 -7.72
CA LYS A 129 -18.99 8.73 -7.37
C LYS A 129 -19.25 8.71 -5.87
N TYR A 130 -18.73 7.71 -5.15
CA TYR A 130 -19.09 7.45 -3.77
C TYR A 130 -18.02 7.98 -2.83
N TYR A 131 -18.38 8.76 -1.84
CA TYR A 131 -17.43 9.10 -0.78
C TYR A 131 -16.95 7.85 -0.06
N HIS A 132 -15.65 7.79 0.27
CA HIS A 132 -15.05 6.59 0.88
C HIS A 132 -15.67 6.24 2.24
N TYR A 133 -16.21 7.21 2.96
CA TYR A 133 -16.92 7.03 4.23
C TYR A 133 -18.44 6.77 4.07
N SER A 134 -18.93 6.61 2.85
CA SER A 134 -20.31 6.21 2.58
C SER A 134 -20.53 4.72 2.82
N GLN A 135 -21.79 4.27 2.83
CA GLN A 135 -22.12 2.84 2.94
C GLN A 135 -21.42 2.01 1.86
N TYR A 136 -21.26 2.57 0.66
CA TYR A 136 -20.51 1.92 -0.42
C TYR A 136 -19.04 1.67 0.00
N GLY A 137 -18.39 2.66 0.58
CA GLY A 137 -17.03 2.54 1.08
C GLY A 137 -16.91 1.53 2.21
N VAL A 138 -17.82 1.57 3.18
CA VAL A 138 -17.87 0.57 4.28
C VAL A 138 -17.93 -0.85 3.72
N ASN A 139 -18.83 -1.09 2.77
CA ASN A 139 -18.99 -2.41 2.15
C ASN A 139 -17.74 -2.82 1.35
N TYR A 140 -17.11 -1.87 0.65
CA TYR A 140 -15.86 -2.12 -0.07
C TYR A 140 -14.73 -2.53 0.89
N PHE A 141 -14.50 -1.78 1.96
CA PHE A 141 -13.45 -2.08 2.93
C PHE A 141 -13.66 -3.45 3.60
N ARG A 142 -14.90 -3.77 3.99
CA ARG A 142 -15.23 -5.08 4.56
C ARG A 142 -14.96 -6.22 3.58
N ARG A 143 -15.36 -6.06 2.31
CA ARG A 143 -15.08 -7.05 1.26
C ARG A 143 -13.59 -7.28 1.05
N VAL A 144 -12.78 -6.23 1.13
CA VAL A 144 -11.32 -6.34 1.05
C VAL A 144 -10.77 -7.08 2.26
N LEU A 145 -11.27 -6.81 3.47
CA LEU A 145 -10.87 -7.49 4.70
C LEU A 145 -11.24 -8.97 4.69
N ASP A 146 -12.45 -9.33 4.24
CA ASP A 146 -12.88 -10.71 4.07
C ASP A 146 -11.91 -11.46 3.15
N LYS A 147 -11.60 -10.88 1.98
CA LYS A 147 -10.64 -11.46 1.05
C LYS A 147 -9.24 -11.59 1.66
N ALA A 148 -8.75 -10.55 2.30
CA ALA A 148 -7.44 -10.59 2.95
C ALA A 148 -7.38 -11.67 4.04
N LEU A 149 -8.48 -11.90 4.77
CA LEU A 149 -8.56 -12.95 5.77
C LEU A 149 -8.47 -14.36 5.15
N GLU A 150 -9.18 -14.59 4.01
CA GLU A 150 -9.09 -15.84 3.25
C GLU A 150 -7.64 -16.16 2.88
N TYR A 151 -6.85 -15.16 2.48
CA TYR A 151 -5.45 -15.27 2.09
C TYR A 151 -4.46 -15.14 3.26
N LYS A 152 -4.93 -14.91 4.49
CA LYS A 152 -4.10 -14.67 5.69
C LYS A 152 -3.16 -13.47 5.54
N ILE A 153 -3.64 -12.41 4.93
CA ILE A 153 -2.93 -11.15 4.71
C ILE A 153 -3.40 -10.10 5.72
N GLY A 154 -2.45 -9.47 6.39
CA GLY A 154 -2.69 -8.28 7.20
C GLY A 154 -2.86 -7.04 6.34
N VAL A 155 -3.81 -6.19 6.68
CA VAL A 155 -4.13 -4.99 5.90
C VAL A 155 -3.90 -3.72 6.71
N ASN A 156 -3.15 -2.80 6.12
CA ASN A 156 -3.00 -1.42 6.57
C ASN A 156 -3.78 -0.52 5.61
N PHE A 157 -4.92 0.02 6.03
CA PHE A 157 -5.68 0.94 5.18
C PHE A 157 -5.18 2.37 5.27
N HIS A 158 -4.95 2.97 4.10
CA HIS A 158 -4.78 4.41 3.91
C HIS A 158 -6.11 5.01 3.44
N GLU A 159 -6.48 6.20 3.94
CA GLU A 159 -7.81 6.82 3.77
C GLU A 159 -8.99 5.89 4.18
N PRO A 160 -8.95 5.28 5.38
CA PRO A 160 -9.99 4.36 5.79
C PRO A 160 -11.28 5.09 6.17
N ILE A 161 -12.33 4.31 6.35
CA ILE A 161 -13.49 4.75 7.12
C ILE A 161 -13.11 4.96 8.59
N LYS A 162 -13.90 5.77 9.30
CA LYS A 162 -13.75 5.92 10.75
C LYS A 162 -13.87 4.56 11.44
N ASP A 163 -12.96 4.29 12.35
CA ASP A 163 -12.94 3.04 13.11
C ASP A 163 -14.20 2.93 14.00
N THR A 164 -15.04 1.94 13.72
CA THR A 164 -16.28 1.67 14.46
C THR A 164 -16.29 0.27 15.08
N GLY A 165 -15.11 -0.33 15.23
CA GLY A 165 -14.93 -1.63 15.87
C GLY A 165 -14.66 -2.78 14.90
N GLU A 166 -14.42 -2.49 13.63
CA GLU A 166 -14.10 -3.50 12.60
C GLU A 166 -12.94 -4.41 13.01
N ARG A 167 -11.95 -3.90 13.73
CA ARG A 167 -10.81 -4.70 14.22
C ARG A 167 -11.19 -5.83 15.16
N ARG A 168 -12.34 -5.76 15.81
CA ARG A 168 -12.84 -6.86 16.64
C ARG A 168 -13.36 -8.01 15.81
N THR A 169 -13.87 -7.72 14.61
CA THR A 169 -14.33 -8.71 13.63
C THR A 169 -13.20 -9.16 12.72
N TYR A 170 -12.31 -8.23 12.35
CA TYR A 170 -11.21 -8.44 11.41
C TYR A 170 -9.86 -8.27 12.10
N PRO A 171 -9.31 -9.32 12.70
CA PRO A 171 -8.01 -9.25 13.39
C PRO A 171 -6.83 -8.95 12.43
N ASN A 172 -7.04 -9.17 11.14
CA ASN A 172 -6.10 -8.83 10.08
C ASN A 172 -6.11 -7.35 9.65
N MET A 173 -6.98 -6.52 10.21
CA MET A 173 -6.96 -5.07 10.05
C MET A 173 -5.94 -4.47 11.02
N LEU A 174 -4.72 -4.19 10.54
CA LEU A 174 -3.58 -3.82 11.38
C LEU A 174 -3.64 -2.36 11.81
N THR A 175 -3.78 -1.45 10.87
CA THR A 175 -3.78 -0.01 11.15
C THR A 175 -4.77 0.76 10.29
N LEU A 176 -5.03 1.99 10.75
CA LEU A 176 -5.72 3.04 10.02
C LEU A 176 -4.70 4.09 9.58
N SER A 177 -5.09 4.96 8.68
CA SER A 177 -4.31 5.99 7.99
C SER A 177 -3.07 6.54 8.68
N LEU A 178 -2.00 6.72 7.92
CA LEU A 178 -0.76 7.40 8.33
C LEU A 178 -0.96 8.88 8.71
N ILE A 179 -1.99 9.55 8.23
CA ILE A 179 -2.26 10.96 8.52
C ILE A 179 -2.45 11.18 10.02
N HIS A 180 -3.10 10.25 10.70
CA HIS A 180 -3.30 10.33 12.15
C HIS A 180 -2.04 10.05 12.98
N ILE A 181 -1.00 9.47 12.38
CA ILE A 181 0.28 9.20 13.02
C ILE A 181 1.28 10.33 12.75
N SER A 182 1.22 10.95 11.58
CA SER A 182 2.17 11.97 11.13
C SER A 182 1.76 13.41 11.49
N GLU A 183 0.50 13.67 11.77
CA GLU A 183 0.08 14.96 12.30
C GLU A 183 0.11 14.91 13.83
N PRO A 184 1.04 15.64 14.48
CA PRO A 184 0.94 15.85 15.92
C PRO A 184 -0.39 16.54 16.16
N THR A 185 -1.20 15.95 17.00
CA THR A 185 -2.42 16.59 17.51
C THR A 185 -2.01 17.95 18.03
N ARG A 186 -2.28 19.02 17.30
CA ARG A 186 -2.19 20.36 17.86
C ARG A 186 -3.22 20.40 18.97
N LEU A 187 -2.76 20.21 20.19
CA LEU A 187 -3.49 20.64 21.37
C LEU A 187 -3.73 22.14 21.15
N ARG A 188 -4.90 22.48 20.66
CA ARG A 188 -5.39 23.84 20.79
C ARG A 188 -5.52 24.06 22.28
N SER A 189 -4.58 24.79 22.84
CA SER A 189 -4.75 25.41 24.15
C SER A 189 -6.07 26.19 24.09
N ILE A 190 -7.00 25.83 24.91
CA ILE A 190 -8.19 26.61 25.23
C ILE A 190 -7.75 27.80 26.06
#